data_6720dd6b56390eabc653361e6d14e3dc
#
_entry.id   6720dd6b56390eabc653361e6d14e3dc
#
_cell.length_a   1.000
_cell.length_b   1.000
_cell.length_c   1.000
_cell.angle_alpha   90.00
_cell.angle_beta   90.00
_cell.angle_gamma   90.00
#
_symmetry.space_group_name_H-M   'P 1'
#
loop_
_entity.id
_entity.type
_entity.pdbx_description
1 polymer ?
#
loop_
_entity_poly.entity_id
_entity_poly.type
_entity_poly.pdbx_seq_one_letter_code
_entity_poly.pdbx_strand_id
1 'polypeptide(L)'
;MTEKAAILRFEEFSDEKLIERLGRHDATAEEFLLRKYKGLVAAKAQSYFIMGADRDDLIQEGMIGLLKAVRGYDAERGSSFRTFAELCIERQLKTAVKQAARKKHHPLNNSVSLNQTLPGEAASQTLVERLSENRQNNPETLAILKEMIDGIGRERQARFSKLENQVWQYYLTGKSNQEISRLVDKSPKS
;
A
#
# COMPACT_ATOMS: atom_id res chain seq x y z
N MET A 1 -0.73 43.35 -21.24
CA MET A 1 -1.99 43.53 -20.49
C MET A 1 -1.84 42.70 -19.21
N THR A 2 -1.95 43.35 -18.05
CA THR A 2 -1.69 42.75 -16.73
C THR A 2 -2.77 41.69 -16.40
N GLU A 3 -2.35 40.52 -15.87
CA GLU A 3 -3.19 39.39 -15.41
C GLU A 3 -4.41 39.84 -14.56
N LYS A 4 -4.23 40.87 -13.71
CA LYS A 4 -5.31 41.52 -12.96
C LYS A 4 -6.44 42.08 -13.84
N ALA A 5 -6.12 42.67 -14.99
CA ALA A 5 -7.15 43.19 -15.91
C ALA A 5 -7.95 42.13 -16.63
N ALA A 6 -7.35 40.95 -16.86
CA ALA A 6 -8.06 39.79 -17.39
C ALA A 6 -9.02 39.16 -16.36
N ILE A 7 -8.59 39.07 -15.11
CA ILE A 7 -9.41 38.52 -13.99
C ILE A 7 -10.67 39.37 -13.77
N LEU A 8 -10.55 40.71 -13.71
CA LEU A 8 -11.68 41.63 -13.55
C LEU A 8 -12.69 41.51 -14.70
N ARG A 9 -12.25 41.20 -15.91
CA ARG A 9 -13.13 40.94 -17.07
C ARG A 9 -13.89 39.62 -16.93
N PHE A 10 -13.32 38.60 -16.28
CA PHE A 10 -13.96 37.29 -16.14
C PHE A 10 -15.06 37.29 -15.05
N GLU A 11 -14.99 38.19 -14.07
CA GLU A 11 -16.04 38.35 -13.04
C GLU A 11 -17.38 38.84 -13.62
N GLU A 12 -17.35 39.53 -14.75
CA GLU A 12 -18.56 40.02 -15.42
C GLU A 12 -19.27 38.96 -16.27
N PHE A 13 -18.64 37.82 -16.54
CA PHE A 13 -19.22 36.76 -17.36
C PHE A 13 -19.82 35.64 -16.48
N SER A 14 -20.94 35.05 -17.00
CA SER A 14 -21.42 33.80 -16.40
C SER A 14 -20.41 32.67 -16.63
N ASP A 15 -20.41 31.68 -15.76
CA ASP A 15 -19.51 30.53 -15.84
C ASP A 15 -19.68 29.76 -17.15
N GLU A 16 -20.89 29.67 -17.65
CA GLU A 16 -21.22 29.03 -18.92
C GLU A 16 -20.56 29.76 -20.10
N LYS A 17 -20.60 31.10 -20.10
CA LYS A 17 -19.94 31.91 -21.14
C LYS A 17 -18.40 31.80 -21.06
N LEU A 18 -17.87 31.64 -19.87
CA LEU A 18 -16.42 31.40 -19.71
C LEU A 18 -16.01 30.05 -20.28
N ILE A 19 -16.84 29.01 -20.06
CA ILE A 19 -16.58 27.68 -20.60
C ILE A 19 -16.71 27.65 -22.13
N GLU A 20 -17.66 28.35 -22.70
CA GLU A 20 -17.77 28.49 -24.14
C GLU A 20 -16.50 29.12 -24.77
N ARG A 21 -15.86 30.06 -24.04
CA ARG A 21 -14.54 30.60 -24.44
C ARG A 21 -13.41 29.61 -24.32
N LEU A 22 -13.44 28.66 -23.35
CA LEU A 22 -12.47 27.58 -23.22
C LEU A 22 -12.41 26.70 -24.48
N GLY A 23 -13.53 26.51 -25.19
CA GLY A 23 -13.55 25.83 -26.48
C GLY A 23 -12.64 26.47 -27.52
N ARG A 24 -12.10 27.67 -27.23
CA ARG A 24 -11.12 28.42 -28.05
C ARG A 24 -9.69 28.38 -27.47
N HIS A 25 -9.40 27.45 -26.55
CA HIS A 25 -8.10 27.28 -25.91
C HIS A 25 -7.60 28.47 -25.03
N ASP A 26 -8.51 29.12 -24.33
CA ASP A 26 -8.14 30.17 -23.35
C ASP A 26 -7.78 29.56 -21.98
N ALA A 27 -6.50 29.27 -21.77
CA ALA A 27 -5.97 28.71 -20.53
C ALA A 27 -6.23 29.63 -19.30
N THR A 28 -6.41 30.95 -19.52
CA THR A 28 -6.63 31.89 -18.44
C THR A 28 -8.05 31.80 -17.87
N ALA A 29 -9.03 31.47 -18.71
CA ALA A 29 -10.40 31.21 -18.27
C ALA A 29 -10.52 29.89 -17.49
N GLU A 30 -9.77 28.84 -17.88
CA GLU A 30 -9.67 27.58 -17.12
C GLU A 30 -9.12 27.85 -15.71
N GLU A 31 -8.00 28.57 -15.60
CA GLU A 31 -7.38 28.91 -14.32
C GLU A 31 -8.31 29.75 -13.43
N PHE A 32 -9.02 30.72 -14.01
CA PHE A 32 -9.98 31.52 -13.29
C PHE A 32 -11.10 30.65 -12.68
N LEU A 33 -11.69 29.75 -13.45
CA LEU A 33 -12.75 28.85 -12.98
C LEU A 33 -12.24 27.91 -11.89
N LEU A 34 -11.05 27.34 -12.06
CA LEU A 34 -10.43 26.48 -11.04
C LEU A 34 -10.22 27.23 -9.73
N ARG A 35 -9.74 28.47 -9.80
CA ARG A 35 -9.55 29.34 -8.62
C ARG A 35 -10.87 29.72 -7.96
N LYS A 36 -11.88 30.08 -8.74
CA LYS A 36 -13.22 30.45 -8.26
C LYS A 36 -13.88 29.31 -7.48
N TYR A 37 -13.76 28.07 -7.98
CA TYR A 37 -14.42 26.91 -7.39
C TYR A 37 -13.57 26.14 -6.37
N LYS A 38 -12.33 26.56 -6.10
CA LYS A 38 -11.43 25.92 -5.12
C LYS A 38 -12.07 25.80 -3.73
N GLY A 39 -12.80 26.84 -3.28
CA GLY A 39 -13.52 26.82 -2.01
C GLY A 39 -14.62 25.75 -1.96
N LEU A 40 -15.34 25.55 -3.06
CA LEU A 40 -16.34 24.49 -3.18
C LEU A 40 -15.70 23.11 -3.10
N VAL A 41 -14.57 22.91 -3.78
CA VAL A 41 -13.82 21.65 -3.71
C VAL A 41 -13.40 21.35 -2.28
N ALA A 42 -12.81 22.34 -1.58
CA ALA A 42 -12.38 22.19 -0.18
C ALA A 42 -13.55 21.86 0.75
N ALA A 43 -14.72 22.49 0.57
CA ALA A 43 -15.92 22.20 1.34
C ALA A 43 -16.42 20.77 1.11
N LYS A 44 -16.45 20.31 -0.16
CA LYS A 44 -16.87 18.94 -0.49
C LYS A 44 -15.86 17.90 0.01
N ALA A 45 -14.55 18.16 -0.07
CA ALA A 45 -13.50 17.26 0.41
C ALA A 45 -13.59 17.00 1.92
N GLN A 46 -14.10 17.97 2.73
CA GLN A 46 -14.28 17.79 4.18
C GLN A 46 -15.21 16.63 4.56
N SER A 47 -16.14 16.27 3.68
CA SER A 47 -17.11 15.20 3.93
C SER A 47 -16.55 13.80 3.64
N TYR A 48 -15.32 13.69 3.18
CA TYR A 48 -14.70 12.43 2.81
C TYR A 48 -13.47 12.15 3.66
N PHE A 49 -13.20 10.86 3.87
CA PHE A 49 -12.01 10.36 4.55
C PHE A 49 -11.37 9.25 3.73
N ILE A 50 -10.06 9.31 3.56
CA ILE A 50 -9.25 8.26 2.93
C ILE A 50 -8.19 7.81 3.92
N MET A 51 -8.15 6.52 4.21
CA MET A 51 -7.13 5.94 5.07
C MET A 51 -5.77 6.02 4.37
N GLY A 52 -4.78 6.62 5.03
CA GLY A 52 -3.42 6.78 4.49
C GLY A 52 -3.24 7.99 3.55
N ALA A 53 -4.25 8.83 3.38
CA ALA A 53 -4.16 10.09 2.64
C ALA A 53 -4.52 11.27 3.55
N ASP A 54 -3.89 12.41 3.31
CA ASP A 54 -4.20 13.63 4.04
C ASP A 54 -5.35 14.42 3.38
N ARG A 55 -5.69 15.55 4.00
CA ARG A 55 -6.75 16.42 3.50
C ARG A 55 -6.39 17.06 2.15
N ASP A 56 -5.12 17.34 1.94
CA ASP A 56 -4.65 17.98 0.71
C ASP A 56 -4.74 17.02 -0.48
N ASP A 57 -4.50 15.72 -0.26
CA ASP A 57 -4.73 14.67 -1.26
C ASP A 57 -6.20 14.64 -1.73
N LEU A 58 -7.14 14.74 -0.77
CA LEU A 58 -8.57 14.81 -1.10
C LEU A 58 -8.93 16.07 -1.89
N ILE A 59 -8.33 17.22 -1.53
CA ILE A 59 -8.53 18.46 -2.28
C ILE A 59 -7.99 18.31 -3.70
N GLN A 60 -6.81 17.71 -3.88
CA GLN A 60 -6.25 17.45 -5.22
C GLN A 60 -7.16 16.55 -6.05
N GLU A 61 -7.67 15.45 -5.47
CA GLU A 61 -8.64 14.60 -6.15
C GLU A 61 -9.91 15.37 -6.54
N GLY A 62 -10.42 16.23 -5.65
CA GLY A 62 -11.55 17.10 -5.95
C GLY A 62 -11.25 18.11 -7.06
N MET A 63 -10.03 18.67 -7.10
CA MET A 63 -9.57 19.56 -8.18
C MET A 63 -9.50 18.85 -9.54
N ILE A 64 -9.10 17.56 -9.56
CA ILE A 64 -9.17 16.74 -10.77
C ILE A 64 -10.63 16.58 -11.24
N GLY A 65 -11.56 16.38 -10.30
CA GLY A 65 -12.99 16.33 -10.58
C GLY A 65 -13.53 17.64 -11.19
N LEU A 66 -13.11 18.79 -10.63
CA LEU A 66 -13.45 20.12 -11.14
C LEU A 66 -12.87 20.35 -12.54
N LEU A 67 -11.61 19.97 -12.79
CA LEU A 67 -10.99 20.09 -14.11
C LEU A 67 -11.74 19.27 -15.17
N LYS A 68 -12.18 18.06 -14.80
CA LYS A 68 -13.05 17.24 -15.68
C LYS A 68 -14.38 17.93 -15.97
N ALA A 69 -14.96 18.60 -14.96
CA ALA A 69 -16.18 19.34 -15.15
C ALA A 69 -16.00 20.53 -16.12
N VAL A 70 -14.93 21.31 -15.95
CA VAL A 70 -14.62 22.45 -16.84
C VAL A 70 -14.49 22.00 -18.30
N ARG A 71 -13.83 20.86 -18.53
CA ARG A 71 -13.57 20.33 -19.88
C ARG A 71 -14.74 19.56 -20.49
N GLY A 72 -15.64 19.04 -19.65
CA GLY A 72 -16.74 18.17 -20.08
C GLY A 72 -18.13 18.79 -19.97
N TYR A 73 -18.23 20.05 -19.56
CA TYR A 73 -19.51 20.72 -19.43
C TYR A 73 -20.11 21.03 -20.79
N ASP A 74 -21.41 20.78 -20.89
CA ASP A 74 -22.23 21.04 -22.06
C ASP A 74 -23.47 21.86 -21.64
N ALA A 75 -23.52 23.10 -22.08
CA ALA A 75 -24.63 24.02 -21.74
C ALA A 75 -25.98 23.57 -22.33
N GLU A 76 -25.98 22.79 -23.41
CA GLU A 76 -27.23 22.32 -24.06
C GLU A 76 -27.99 21.31 -23.19
N ARG A 77 -27.32 20.69 -22.18
CA ARG A 77 -27.96 19.75 -21.25
C ARG A 77 -28.80 20.38 -20.15
N GLY A 78 -28.96 21.70 -20.13
CA GLY A 78 -29.88 22.40 -19.28
C GLY A 78 -29.55 22.47 -17.78
N SER A 79 -28.39 22.02 -17.34
CA SER A 79 -27.91 22.15 -15.97
C SER A 79 -26.92 23.31 -15.83
N SER A 80 -26.93 24.03 -14.69
CA SER A 80 -25.91 25.05 -14.44
C SER A 80 -24.53 24.40 -14.30
N PHE A 81 -23.48 25.14 -14.68
CA PHE A 81 -22.09 24.67 -14.51
C PHE A 81 -21.79 24.29 -13.07
N ARG A 82 -22.25 25.09 -12.11
CA ARG A 82 -22.04 24.82 -10.67
C ARG A 82 -22.57 23.46 -10.26
N THR A 83 -23.80 23.12 -10.64
CA THR A 83 -24.43 21.84 -10.31
C THR A 83 -23.67 20.67 -10.95
N PHE A 84 -23.25 20.83 -12.21
CA PHE A 84 -22.46 19.82 -12.90
C PHE A 84 -21.08 19.64 -12.27
N ALA A 85 -20.40 20.74 -11.90
CA ALA A 85 -19.11 20.71 -11.21
C ALA A 85 -19.20 20.00 -9.86
N GLU A 86 -20.23 20.30 -9.04
CA GLU A 86 -20.47 19.61 -7.77
C GLU A 86 -20.57 18.08 -7.97
N LEU A 87 -21.33 17.66 -8.96
CA LEU A 87 -21.49 16.24 -9.27
C LEU A 87 -20.17 15.57 -9.70
N CYS A 88 -19.39 16.24 -10.53
CA CYS A 88 -18.10 15.74 -11.00
C CYS A 88 -17.08 15.63 -9.86
N ILE A 89 -17.02 16.66 -8.99
CA ILE A 89 -16.17 16.66 -7.79
C ILE A 89 -16.54 15.48 -6.88
N GLU A 90 -17.83 15.31 -6.56
CA GLU A 90 -18.29 14.21 -5.71
C GLU A 90 -18.00 12.83 -6.30
N ARG A 91 -18.20 12.65 -7.59
CA ARG A 91 -17.90 11.39 -8.28
C ARG A 91 -16.41 11.06 -8.22
N GLN A 92 -15.55 12.06 -8.40
CA GLN A 92 -14.10 11.88 -8.32
C GLN A 92 -13.68 11.51 -6.89
N LEU A 93 -14.15 12.23 -5.87
CA LEU A 93 -13.88 11.93 -4.46
C LEU A 93 -14.34 10.51 -4.08
N LYS A 94 -15.56 10.13 -4.46
CA LYS A 94 -16.08 8.76 -4.25
C LYS A 94 -15.21 7.70 -4.94
N THR A 95 -14.68 8.01 -6.12
CA THR A 95 -13.80 7.10 -6.85
C THR A 95 -12.45 6.95 -6.15
N ALA A 96 -11.86 8.04 -5.66
CA ALA A 96 -10.62 8.04 -4.89
C ALA A 96 -10.76 7.21 -3.60
N VAL A 97 -11.84 7.41 -2.83
CA VAL A 97 -12.14 6.61 -1.63
C VAL A 97 -12.25 5.11 -1.95
N LYS A 98 -13.01 4.76 -3.01
CA LYS A 98 -13.15 3.35 -3.45
C LYS A 98 -11.81 2.74 -3.88
N GLN A 99 -10.95 3.51 -4.54
CA GLN A 99 -9.63 3.03 -4.96
C GLN A 99 -8.72 2.76 -3.77
N ALA A 100 -8.68 3.68 -2.80
CA ALA A 100 -7.89 3.52 -1.57
C ALA A 100 -8.36 2.32 -0.73
N ALA A 101 -9.67 2.07 -0.67
CA ALA A 101 -10.27 0.95 0.07
C ALA A 101 -10.12 -0.43 -0.61
N ARG A 102 -9.51 -0.52 -1.80
CA ARG A 102 -9.34 -1.81 -2.48
C ARG A 102 -8.45 -2.76 -1.68
N LYS A 103 -8.78 -4.06 -1.69
CA LYS A 103 -8.05 -5.11 -0.96
C LYS A 103 -6.53 -5.13 -1.22
N LYS A 104 -6.09 -4.74 -2.41
CA LYS A 104 -4.66 -4.67 -2.75
C LYS A 104 -3.87 -3.64 -1.92
N HIS A 105 -4.54 -2.63 -1.37
CA HIS A 105 -3.92 -1.61 -0.50
C HIS A 105 -4.03 -1.96 0.99
N HIS A 106 -4.80 -3.00 1.35
CA HIS A 106 -5.01 -3.42 2.74
C HIS A 106 -3.70 -3.69 3.50
N PRO A 107 -2.69 -4.38 2.95
CA PRO A 107 -1.44 -4.58 3.66
C PRO A 107 -0.71 -3.27 3.98
N LEU A 108 -0.74 -2.29 3.06
CA LEU A 108 -0.14 -0.97 3.25
C LEU A 108 -0.94 -0.13 4.27
N ASN A 109 -2.26 -0.12 4.15
CA ASN A 109 -3.14 0.66 5.02
C ASN A 109 -3.14 0.17 6.47
N ASN A 110 -2.82 -1.12 6.71
CA ASN A 110 -2.71 -1.73 8.04
C ASN A 110 -1.26 -1.94 8.48
N SER A 111 -0.29 -1.40 7.76
CA SER A 111 1.11 -1.47 8.18
C SER A 111 1.34 -0.63 9.43
N VAL A 112 2.14 -1.16 10.34
CA VAL A 112 2.58 -0.46 11.55
C VAL A 112 4.01 0.01 11.33
N SER A 113 4.31 1.26 11.70
CA SER A 113 5.67 1.79 11.58
C SER A 113 6.61 1.02 12.51
N LEU A 114 7.72 0.53 11.98
CA LEU A 114 8.78 -0.11 12.79
C LEU A 114 9.45 0.88 13.78
N ASN A 115 9.35 2.18 13.50
CA ASN A 115 9.85 3.23 14.38
C ASN A 115 8.83 3.66 15.45
N GLN A 116 7.67 3.00 15.52
CA GLN A 116 6.69 3.27 16.55
C GLN A 116 7.21 2.83 17.90
N THR A 117 7.13 3.72 18.90
CA THR A 117 7.43 3.39 20.30
C THR A 117 6.31 2.59 20.91
N LEU A 118 6.64 1.56 21.70
CA LEU A 118 5.66 0.71 22.37
C LEU A 118 5.16 1.42 23.63
N PRO A 119 3.83 1.46 23.88
CA PRO A 119 3.27 2.00 25.10
C PRO A 119 3.55 1.03 26.26
N GLY A 120 4.11 1.53 27.37
CA GLY A 120 4.07 0.83 28.67
C GLY A 120 5.38 0.41 29.31
N GLU A 121 6.54 0.57 28.72
CA GLU A 121 7.83 0.31 29.38
C GLU A 121 8.86 1.38 29.05
N ALA A 122 9.77 1.65 30.01
CA ALA A 122 10.80 2.68 30.00
C ALA A 122 11.16 3.27 28.62
N ALA A 123 10.77 4.51 28.46
CA ALA A 123 10.95 5.39 27.31
C ALA A 123 12.00 4.94 26.30
N SER A 124 11.58 4.68 25.09
CA SER A 124 12.29 4.74 23.82
C SER A 124 12.61 3.46 23.03
N GLN A 125 12.14 2.30 23.40
CA GLN A 125 12.33 1.15 22.49
C GLN A 125 11.34 1.20 21.34
N THR A 126 11.88 1.18 20.12
CA THR A 126 11.11 1.08 18.89
C THR A 126 10.73 -0.37 18.57
N LEU A 127 9.71 -0.55 17.74
CA LEU A 127 9.26 -1.87 17.30
C LEU A 127 10.40 -2.63 16.57
N VAL A 128 11.26 -1.91 15.82
CA VAL A 128 12.41 -2.49 15.12
C VAL A 128 13.44 -3.07 16.08
N GLU A 129 13.69 -2.42 17.23
CA GLU A 129 14.64 -2.91 18.23
C GLU A 129 14.14 -4.17 18.96
N ARG A 130 12.82 -4.36 19.01
CA ARG A 130 12.18 -5.54 19.61
C ARG A 130 12.01 -6.71 18.66
N LEU A 131 12.05 -6.47 17.34
CA LEU A 131 12.09 -7.52 16.35
C LEU A 131 13.49 -8.16 16.40
N SER A 132 13.59 -9.25 17.15
CA SER A 132 14.82 -10.04 17.18
C SER A 132 15.18 -10.47 15.76
N GLU A 133 16.43 -10.27 15.37
CA GLU A 133 16.98 -10.94 14.20
C GLU A 133 16.65 -12.44 14.30
N ASN A 134 16.06 -12.96 13.25
CA ASN A 134 15.77 -14.40 13.20
C ASN A 134 17.12 -15.12 13.14
N ARG A 135 17.63 -15.52 14.33
CA ARG A 135 18.93 -16.21 14.47
C ARG A 135 19.05 -17.45 13.58
N GLN A 136 17.91 -17.98 13.13
CA GLN A 136 17.87 -19.14 12.23
C GLN A 136 18.45 -18.83 10.83
N ASN A 137 18.46 -17.58 10.42
CA ASN A 137 18.99 -17.15 9.11
C ASN A 137 20.36 -16.48 9.20
N ASN A 138 20.98 -16.42 10.39
CA ASN A 138 22.33 -15.90 10.52
C ASN A 138 23.32 -16.87 9.84
N PRO A 139 24.07 -16.44 8.81
CA PRO A 139 25.01 -17.30 8.08
C PRO A 139 26.06 -17.97 9.00
N GLU A 140 26.51 -17.27 10.04
CA GLU A 140 27.46 -17.79 11.04
C GLU A 140 26.83 -18.95 11.82
N THR A 141 25.60 -18.79 12.31
CA THR A 141 24.87 -19.85 13.03
C THR A 141 24.65 -21.07 12.14
N LEU A 142 24.28 -20.85 10.87
CA LEU A 142 24.10 -21.93 9.90
C LEU A 142 25.41 -22.65 9.58
N ALA A 143 26.55 -21.94 9.50
CA ALA A 143 27.88 -22.53 9.29
C ALA A 143 28.28 -23.39 10.49
N ILE A 144 28.08 -22.88 11.71
CA ILE A 144 28.37 -23.61 12.96
C ILE A 144 27.52 -24.89 13.05
N LEU A 145 26.20 -24.76 12.79
CA LEU A 145 25.28 -25.90 12.79
C LEU A 145 25.67 -26.95 11.76
N LYS A 146 26.08 -26.53 10.56
CA LYS A 146 26.56 -27.44 9.51
C LYS A 146 27.82 -28.15 9.93
N GLU A 147 28.80 -27.45 10.50
CA GLU A 147 30.03 -28.02 10.99
C GLU A 147 29.78 -29.03 12.13
N MET A 148 28.86 -28.72 13.06
CA MET A 148 28.45 -29.66 14.12
C MET A 148 27.82 -30.92 13.55
N ILE A 149 26.92 -30.79 12.57
CA ILE A 149 26.25 -31.94 11.91
C ILE A 149 27.30 -32.80 11.18
N ASP A 150 28.21 -32.19 10.44
CA ASP A 150 29.28 -32.87 9.74
C ASP A 150 30.27 -33.56 10.72
N GLY A 151 30.53 -32.94 11.88
CA GLY A 151 31.31 -33.50 12.97
C GLY A 151 30.66 -34.78 13.55
N ILE A 152 29.38 -34.70 13.89
CA ILE A 152 28.56 -35.84 14.36
C ILE A 152 28.56 -36.96 13.30
N GLY A 153 28.47 -36.62 12.02
CA GLY A 153 28.53 -37.60 10.92
C GLY A 153 29.85 -38.37 10.87
N ARG A 154 30.98 -37.69 11.05
CA ARG A 154 32.31 -38.29 11.03
C ARG A 154 32.58 -39.16 12.25
N GLU A 155 32.29 -38.71 13.47
CA GLU A 155 32.42 -39.49 14.69
C GLU A 155 31.55 -40.75 14.69
N ARG A 156 30.35 -40.63 14.13
CA ARG A 156 29.41 -41.74 14.06
C ARG A 156 29.91 -42.84 13.13
N GLN A 157 30.45 -42.48 11.95
CA GLN A 157 31.01 -43.50 11.02
C GLN A 157 32.10 -44.35 11.69
N ALA A 158 32.83 -43.75 12.64
CA ALA A 158 33.87 -44.46 13.37
C ALA A 158 33.36 -45.35 14.52
N ARG A 159 32.16 -45.02 15.07
CA ARG A 159 31.64 -45.69 16.28
C ARG A 159 30.45 -46.62 16.01
N PHE A 160 29.69 -46.41 14.95
CA PHE A 160 28.48 -47.18 14.66
C PHE A 160 28.78 -48.37 13.72
N SER A 161 28.12 -49.49 13.98
CA SER A 161 28.10 -50.63 13.08
C SER A 161 27.47 -50.28 11.74
N LYS A 162 27.66 -51.08 10.74
CA LYS A 162 27.03 -50.89 9.41
C LYS A 162 25.53 -50.81 9.49
N LEU A 163 24.89 -51.60 10.34
CA LEU A 163 23.46 -51.65 10.55
C LEU A 163 22.94 -50.33 11.20
N GLU A 164 23.60 -49.88 12.25
CA GLU A 164 23.22 -48.63 12.92
C GLU A 164 23.38 -47.44 12.02
N ASN A 165 24.39 -47.39 11.17
CA ASN A 165 24.54 -46.35 10.17
C ASN A 165 23.41 -46.36 9.13
N GLN A 166 22.96 -47.55 8.73
CA GLN A 166 21.88 -47.71 7.75
C GLN A 166 20.51 -47.27 8.34
N VAL A 167 20.22 -47.65 9.59
CA VAL A 167 19.04 -47.23 10.34
C VAL A 167 18.98 -45.72 10.47
N TRP A 168 20.12 -45.12 10.82
CA TRP A 168 20.20 -43.66 10.98
C TRP A 168 20.04 -42.91 9.68
N GLN A 169 20.54 -43.39 8.57
CA GLN A 169 20.34 -42.81 7.25
C GLN A 169 18.84 -42.78 6.89
N TYR A 170 18.13 -43.86 7.15
CA TYR A 170 16.69 -43.92 6.91
C TYR A 170 15.91 -42.99 7.86
N TYR A 171 16.34 -42.85 9.11
CA TYR A 171 15.74 -41.93 10.06
C TYR A 171 15.90 -40.47 9.62
N LEU A 172 17.08 -40.07 9.13
CA LEU A 172 17.32 -38.73 8.62
C LEU A 172 16.51 -38.40 7.34
N THR A 173 16.10 -39.40 6.58
CA THR A 173 15.23 -39.24 5.42
C THR A 173 13.73 -39.19 5.81
N GLY A 174 13.42 -39.12 7.11
CA GLY A 174 12.07 -38.98 7.62
C GLY A 174 11.24 -40.27 7.60
N LYS A 175 11.85 -41.43 7.46
CA LYS A 175 11.15 -42.74 7.50
C LYS A 175 10.71 -43.07 8.93
N SER A 176 9.53 -43.65 9.06
CA SER A 176 9.04 -44.12 10.36
C SER A 176 9.78 -45.38 10.81
N ASN A 177 9.81 -45.62 12.14
CA ASN A 177 10.45 -46.82 12.72
C ASN A 177 9.92 -48.13 12.12
N GLN A 178 8.64 -48.20 11.74
CA GLN A 178 8.03 -49.36 11.09
C GLN A 178 8.56 -49.56 9.67
N GLU A 179 8.73 -48.48 8.91
CA GLU A 179 9.29 -48.54 7.56
C GLU A 179 10.78 -48.93 7.58
N ILE A 180 11.54 -48.37 8.54
CA ILE A 180 12.96 -48.69 8.74
C ILE A 180 13.10 -50.17 9.09
N SER A 181 12.26 -50.69 9.99
CA SER A 181 12.22 -52.12 10.37
C SER A 181 12.07 -53.02 9.17
N ARG A 182 11.15 -52.69 8.25
CA ARG A 182 10.90 -53.46 7.00
C ARG A 182 12.10 -53.40 6.05
N LEU A 183 12.75 -52.25 5.93
CA LEU A 183 13.90 -52.05 5.02
C LEU A 183 15.18 -52.75 5.50
N VAL A 184 15.34 -52.88 6.81
CA VAL A 184 16.51 -53.43 7.46
C VAL A 184 16.28 -54.91 7.85
N ASP A 185 15.05 -55.43 7.63
CA ASP A 185 14.60 -56.78 8.00
C ASP A 185 14.91 -57.14 9.47
N LYS A 186 14.62 -56.19 10.36
CA LYS A 186 14.78 -56.31 11.82
C LYS A 186 13.54 -55.85 12.56
N SER A 187 13.29 -56.43 13.73
CA SER A 187 12.20 -55.98 14.61
C SER A 187 12.39 -54.57 15.08
N PRO A 188 11.33 -53.71 15.19
CA PRO A 188 11.43 -52.34 15.73
C PRO A 188 11.91 -52.26 17.20
N LYS A 189 11.94 -53.38 17.88
CA LYS A 189 12.38 -53.51 19.29
C LYS A 189 13.80 -54.07 19.47
N SER A 190 14.51 -54.29 18.38
CA SER A 190 15.92 -54.82 18.40
C SER A 190 16.94 -53.71 18.64
#